data_326cf3fb0292cb10e387e6eaef108fc3
#
_entry.id   326cf3fb0292cb10e387e6eaef108fc3
#
_cell.length_a   1.000
_cell.length_b   1.000
_cell.length_c   1.000
_cell.angle_alpha   90.00
_cell.angle_beta   90.00
_cell.angle_gamma   90.00
#
_symmetry.space_group_name_H-M   'P 1'
#
loop_
_entity.id
_entity.type
_entity.pdbx_description
1 polymer ?
#
loop_
_entity_poly.entity_id
_entity_poly.type
_entity_poly.pdbx_seq_one_letter_code
_entity_poly.pdbx_strand_id
1 'polypeptide(L)'
;MPTKSTVKKAKRDLSAGKRPSTAAGEFVREEIDHVRKGKHGERSAKQAIAIGLSEARRAGVPLKPPARGRASARTRREATLAYETGQGRRKPRPPSAKRKRASTRALKRERTTTVSRRALAAQNRSAKARRNRASRASARKRAAGMKGMHRRSASSKRRSASRKGNGR
;
A
#
# COMPACT_ATOMS: atom_id res chain seq x y z
N MET A 1 8.40 -14.01 12.15
CA MET A 1 9.69 -13.36 11.80
C MET A 1 10.11 -13.93 10.46
N PRO A 2 10.48 -13.08 9.49
CA PRO A 2 10.92 -13.55 8.18
C PRO A 2 12.20 -14.39 8.29
N THR A 3 12.37 -15.36 7.39
CA THR A 3 13.56 -16.18 7.34
C THR A 3 14.77 -15.39 6.84
N LYS A 4 15.97 -15.81 7.25
CA LYS A 4 17.21 -15.20 6.76
C LYS A 4 17.31 -15.30 5.22
N SER A 5 16.79 -16.38 4.63
CA SER A 5 16.79 -16.60 3.18
C SER A 5 15.93 -15.56 2.44
N THR A 6 14.75 -15.25 2.95
CA THR A 6 13.84 -14.23 2.39
C THR A 6 14.47 -12.83 2.45
N VAL A 7 15.10 -12.49 3.58
CA VAL A 7 15.83 -11.22 3.71
C VAL A 7 16.99 -11.15 2.70
N LYS A 8 17.75 -12.22 2.53
CA LYS A 8 18.86 -12.31 1.55
C LYS A 8 18.35 -12.13 0.11
N LYS A 9 17.25 -12.80 -0.26
CA LYS A 9 16.62 -12.65 -1.59
C LYS A 9 16.18 -11.21 -1.84
N ALA A 10 15.47 -10.60 -0.89
CA ALA A 10 15.02 -9.23 -1.02
C ALA A 10 16.17 -8.23 -1.16
N LYS A 11 17.27 -8.41 -0.40
CA LYS A 11 18.48 -7.60 -0.55
C LYS A 11 19.11 -7.77 -1.94
N ARG A 12 19.21 -8.99 -2.45
CA ARG A 12 19.70 -9.27 -3.81
C ARG A 12 18.85 -8.61 -4.88
N ASP A 13 17.52 -8.62 -4.71
CA ASP A 13 16.60 -7.94 -5.65
C ASP A 13 16.83 -6.44 -5.66
N LEU A 14 17.07 -5.83 -4.49
CA LEU A 14 17.39 -4.41 -4.38
C LEU A 14 18.75 -4.06 -4.99
N SER A 15 19.78 -4.87 -4.73
CA SER A 15 21.11 -4.67 -5.33
C SER A 15 21.12 -4.86 -6.85
N ALA A 16 20.21 -5.67 -7.37
CA ALA A 16 19.96 -5.83 -8.81
C ALA A 16 19.08 -4.70 -9.42
N GLY A 17 18.84 -3.62 -8.69
CA GLY A 17 18.06 -2.47 -9.17
C GLY A 17 16.55 -2.71 -9.27
N LYS A 18 16.03 -3.84 -8.77
CA LYS A 18 14.61 -4.10 -8.79
C LYS A 18 13.83 -3.17 -7.84
N ARG A 19 12.57 -2.95 -8.18
CA ARG A 19 11.69 -2.08 -7.37
C ARG A 19 11.53 -2.61 -5.94
N PRO A 20 11.45 -1.72 -4.92
CA PRO A 20 11.18 -2.13 -3.54
C PRO A 20 9.90 -2.98 -3.36
N SER A 21 8.90 -2.78 -4.22
CA SER A 21 7.70 -3.62 -4.25
C SER A 21 7.98 -5.07 -4.66
N THR A 22 8.96 -5.30 -5.53
CA THR A 22 9.40 -6.64 -5.95
C THR A 22 10.11 -7.33 -4.78
N ALA A 23 11.07 -6.66 -4.16
CA ALA A 23 11.76 -7.17 -2.98
C ALA A 23 10.79 -7.46 -1.81
N ALA A 24 9.79 -6.60 -1.59
CA ALA A 24 8.74 -6.84 -0.60
C ALA A 24 7.84 -8.04 -0.95
N GLY A 25 7.73 -8.40 -2.24
CA GLY A 25 7.00 -9.57 -2.70
C GLY A 25 7.54 -10.88 -2.15
N GLU A 26 8.84 -10.98 -1.86
CA GLU A 26 9.44 -12.18 -1.26
C GLU A 26 8.88 -12.45 0.15
N PHE A 27 8.67 -11.41 0.94
CA PHE A 27 8.04 -11.52 2.26
C PHE A 27 6.57 -11.91 2.18
N VAL A 28 5.84 -11.35 1.23
CA VAL A 28 4.44 -11.71 0.99
C VAL A 28 4.33 -13.17 0.56
N ARG A 29 5.26 -13.65 -0.28
CA ARG A 29 5.32 -15.05 -0.69
C ARG A 29 5.57 -15.96 0.50
N GLU A 30 6.56 -15.63 1.34
CA GLU A 30 6.86 -16.39 2.56
C GLU A 30 5.64 -16.48 3.49
N GLU A 31 4.94 -15.36 3.70
CA GLU A 31 3.75 -15.34 4.55
C GLU A 31 2.63 -16.23 4.00
N ILE A 32 2.39 -16.19 2.68
CA ILE A 32 1.43 -17.07 2.01
C ILE A 32 1.83 -18.55 2.18
N ASP A 33 3.12 -18.87 2.07
CA ASP A 33 3.63 -20.22 2.26
C ASP A 33 3.51 -20.69 3.71
N HIS A 34 3.71 -19.81 4.69
CA HIS A 34 3.46 -20.11 6.11
C HIS A 34 2.00 -20.50 6.37
N VAL A 35 1.07 -19.73 5.83
CA VAL A 35 -0.36 -20.02 5.96
C VAL A 35 -0.73 -21.32 5.26
N ARG A 36 -0.23 -21.56 4.04
CA ARG A 36 -0.47 -22.81 3.27
C ARG A 36 0.10 -24.05 3.97
N LYS A 37 1.24 -23.91 4.64
CA LYS A 37 1.87 -24.98 5.42
C LYS A 37 1.24 -25.16 6.81
N GLY A 38 0.16 -24.42 7.13
CA GLY A 38 -0.56 -24.53 8.39
C GLY A 38 0.20 -24.02 9.62
N LYS A 39 1.28 -23.24 9.45
CA LYS A 39 2.00 -22.65 10.60
C LYS A 39 1.11 -21.71 11.41
N HIS A 40 0.22 -21.00 10.75
CA HIS A 40 -0.86 -20.19 11.27
C HIS A 40 -1.90 -19.92 10.18
N GLY A 41 -3.09 -19.46 10.57
CA GLY A 41 -4.12 -19.02 9.63
C GLY A 41 -4.13 -17.51 9.48
N GLU A 42 -4.97 -17.04 8.57
CA GLU A 42 -5.20 -15.64 8.30
C GLU A 42 -6.69 -15.39 8.03
N ARG A 43 -7.21 -14.27 8.48
CA ARG A 43 -8.62 -13.89 8.25
C ARG A 43 -8.93 -13.65 6.77
N SER A 44 -7.94 -13.21 6.00
CA SER A 44 -8.11 -12.92 4.57
C SER A 44 -6.76 -12.82 3.85
N ALA A 45 -6.76 -13.03 2.54
CA ALA A 45 -5.59 -12.80 1.69
C ALA A 45 -5.01 -11.37 1.83
N LYS A 46 -5.86 -10.39 2.13
CA LYS A 46 -5.44 -9.02 2.43
C LYS A 46 -4.57 -8.93 3.68
N GLN A 47 -4.90 -9.69 4.70
CA GLN A 47 -4.15 -9.69 5.96
C GLN A 47 -2.77 -10.32 5.76
N ALA A 48 -2.68 -11.47 5.09
CA ALA A 48 -1.40 -12.09 4.73
C ALA A 48 -0.49 -11.12 3.96
N ILE A 49 -1.03 -10.45 2.94
CA ILE A 49 -0.28 -9.43 2.19
C ILE A 49 0.17 -8.28 3.12
N ALA A 50 -0.69 -7.81 4.02
CA ALA A 50 -0.35 -6.70 4.91
C ALA A 50 0.74 -7.08 5.93
N ILE A 51 0.74 -8.32 6.42
CA ILE A 51 1.78 -8.86 7.31
C ILE A 51 3.11 -8.91 6.57
N GLY A 52 3.18 -9.55 5.38
CA GLY A 52 4.40 -9.62 4.58
C GLY A 52 4.96 -8.24 4.22
N LEU A 53 4.12 -7.27 3.84
CA LEU A 53 4.56 -5.89 3.59
C LEU A 53 5.08 -5.18 4.85
N SER A 54 4.51 -5.48 6.01
CA SER A 54 4.97 -4.93 7.29
C SER A 54 6.31 -5.52 7.70
N GLU A 55 6.52 -6.82 7.49
CA GLU A 55 7.80 -7.49 7.71
C GLU A 55 8.89 -6.98 6.77
N ALA A 56 8.59 -6.81 5.47
CA ALA A 56 9.50 -6.22 4.50
C ALA A 56 10.00 -4.84 4.94
N ARG A 57 9.10 -3.95 5.39
CA ARG A 57 9.48 -2.62 5.90
C ARG A 57 10.40 -2.72 7.09
N ARG A 58 10.09 -3.57 8.08
CA ARG A 58 10.93 -3.76 9.27
C ARG A 58 12.29 -4.38 8.95
N ALA A 59 12.37 -5.18 7.89
CA ALA A 59 13.61 -5.78 7.40
C ALA A 59 14.49 -4.81 6.59
N GLY A 60 14.08 -3.54 6.44
CA GLY A 60 14.85 -2.50 5.77
C GLY A 60 14.55 -2.31 4.28
N VAL A 61 13.57 -3.03 3.71
CA VAL A 61 13.13 -2.75 2.33
C VAL A 61 12.57 -1.32 2.25
N PRO A 62 13.06 -0.46 1.31
CA PRO A 62 12.66 0.95 1.22
C PRO A 62 11.25 1.11 0.59
N LEU A 63 10.28 0.36 1.11
CA LEU A 63 8.90 0.38 0.70
C LEU A 63 8.12 1.47 1.45
N LYS A 64 7.95 2.63 0.83
CA LYS A 64 7.23 3.78 1.41
C LYS A 64 5.84 3.40 1.95
N PRO A 65 5.37 4.05 3.02
CA PRO A 65 4.00 3.89 3.51
C PRO A 65 2.96 4.27 2.44
N PRO A 66 1.72 3.75 2.53
CA PRO A 66 0.66 4.12 1.61
C PRO A 66 0.35 5.63 1.66
N ALA A 67 0.09 6.24 0.51
CA ALA A 67 -0.33 7.63 0.43
C ALA A 67 -1.66 7.88 1.15
N ARG A 68 -1.91 9.14 1.53
CA ARG A 68 -3.19 9.58 2.13
C ARG A 68 -4.36 9.19 1.20
N GLY A 69 -5.45 8.67 1.76
CA GLY A 69 -6.60 8.17 0.99
C GLY A 69 -6.47 6.74 0.44
N ARG A 70 -5.27 6.12 0.47
CA ARG A 70 -5.06 4.74 -0.01
C ARG A 70 -5.28 3.69 1.09
N ALA A 71 -5.16 4.06 2.34
CA ALA A 71 -5.37 3.21 3.50
C ALA A 71 -5.87 4.05 4.69
N SER A 72 -6.40 3.37 5.71
CA SER A 72 -6.84 4.03 6.95
C SER A 72 -5.68 4.79 7.61
N ALA A 73 -6.00 5.80 8.41
CA ALA A 73 -4.99 6.57 9.16
C ALA A 73 -4.15 5.66 10.08
N ARG A 74 -4.79 4.66 10.70
CA ARG A 74 -4.13 3.66 11.54
C ARG A 74 -3.14 2.82 10.73
N THR A 75 -3.57 2.24 9.60
CA THR A 75 -2.70 1.44 8.72
C THR A 75 -1.51 2.25 8.21
N ARG A 76 -1.71 3.50 7.84
CA ARG A 76 -0.62 4.38 7.41
C ARG A 76 0.38 4.63 8.54
N ARG A 77 -0.11 4.95 9.75
CA ARG A 77 0.75 5.16 10.93
C ARG A 77 1.59 3.93 11.24
N GLU A 78 0.98 2.75 11.25
CA GLU A 78 1.68 1.49 11.49
C GLU A 78 2.73 1.20 10.38
N ALA A 79 2.40 1.47 9.12
CA ALA A 79 3.33 1.34 8.00
C ALA A 79 4.51 2.32 8.09
N THR A 80 4.26 3.56 8.54
CA THR A 80 5.33 4.56 8.78
C THR A 80 6.26 4.09 9.89
N LEU A 81 5.72 3.65 11.01
CA LEU A 81 6.53 3.13 12.13
C LEU A 81 7.37 1.91 11.72
N ALA A 82 6.81 0.98 10.95
CA ALA A 82 7.53 -0.17 10.43
C ALA A 82 8.66 0.25 9.47
N TYR A 83 8.40 1.23 8.61
CA TYR A 83 9.38 1.79 7.68
C TYR A 83 10.53 2.50 8.41
N GLU A 84 10.22 3.41 9.33
CA GLU A 84 11.23 4.12 10.13
C GLU A 84 12.11 3.17 10.93
N THR A 85 11.51 2.12 11.50
CA THR A 85 12.25 1.07 12.22
C THR A 85 13.22 0.35 11.30
N GLY A 86 12.79 -0.05 10.11
CA GLY A 86 13.63 -0.75 9.14
C GLY A 86 14.73 0.11 8.52
N GLN A 87 14.49 1.44 8.43
CA GLN A 87 15.51 2.40 7.98
C GLN A 87 16.46 2.86 9.10
N GLY A 88 16.37 2.27 10.29
CA GLY A 88 17.22 2.65 11.44
C GLY A 88 16.88 4.00 12.08
N ARG A 89 15.83 4.69 11.60
CA ARG A 89 15.42 6.00 12.13
C ARG A 89 14.70 5.90 13.47
N ARG A 90 14.28 4.71 13.85
CA ARG A 90 13.56 4.41 15.08
C ARG A 90 14.04 3.09 15.69
N LYS A 91 14.30 3.09 17.00
CA LYS A 91 14.61 1.84 17.72
C LYS A 91 13.41 0.88 17.69
N PRO A 92 13.60 -0.42 17.39
CA PRO A 92 12.55 -1.41 17.45
C PRO A 92 11.97 -1.48 18.86
N ARG A 93 10.65 -1.40 18.99
CA ARG A 93 9.95 -1.64 20.26
C ARG A 93 9.27 -2.99 20.20
N PRO A 94 9.81 -4.03 20.83
CA PRO A 94 9.20 -5.34 20.84
C PRO A 94 7.83 -5.29 21.53
N PRO A 95 6.82 -6.03 21.05
CA PRO A 95 5.56 -6.16 21.74
C PRO A 95 5.75 -6.90 23.08
N SER A 96 4.97 -6.56 24.10
CA SER A 96 4.98 -7.29 25.36
C SER A 96 4.68 -8.78 25.12
N ALA A 97 5.22 -9.66 25.98
CA ALA A 97 5.02 -11.10 25.89
C ALA A 97 3.52 -11.48 25.86
N LYS A 98 2.69 -10.80 26.67
CA LYS A 98 1.23 -10.96 26.68
C LYS A 98 0.60 -10.67 25.32
N ARG A 99 0.97 -9.54 24.68
CA ARG A 99 0.47 -9.15 23.35
C ARG A 99 0.94 -10.13 22.28
N LYS A 100 2.21 -10.55 22.31
CA LYS A 100 2.77 -11.52 21.38
C LYS A 100 2.01 -12.85 21.45
N ARG A 101 1.79 -13.38 22.66
CA ARG A 101 1.02 -14.62 22.87
C ARG A 101 -0.42 -14.49 22.37
N ALA A 102 -1.11 -13.39 22.69
CA ALA A 102 -2.48 -13.14 22.23
C ALA A 102 -2.58 -13.09 20.70
N SER A 103 -1.67 -12.36 20.03
CA SER A 103 -1.62 -12.27 18.58
C SER A 103 -1.36 -13.64 17.93
N THR A 104 -0.37 -14.40 18.42
CA THR A 104 -0.07 -15.75 17.93
C THR A 104 -1.26 -16.70 18.11
N ARG A 105 -1.94 -16.64 19.28
CA ARG A 105 -3.14 -17.46 19.55
C ARG A 105 -4.28 -17.08 18.60
N ALA A 106 -4.49 -15.79 18.32
CA ALA A 106 -5.50 -15.35 17.35
C ALA A 106 -5.21 -15.89 15.94
N LEU A 107 -3.98 -15.75 15.47
CA LEU A 107 -3.57 -16.25 14.15
C LEU A 107 -3.72 -17.79 14.04
N LYS A 108 -3.37 -18.54 15.07
CA LYS A 108 -3.55 -20.02 15.08
C LYS A 108 -5.01 -20.46 14.98
N ARG A 109 -5.97 -19.62 15.36
CA ARG A 109 -7.41 -19.90 15.25
C ARG A 109 -8.01 -19.54 13.89
N GLU A 110 -7.29 -18.76 13.08
CA GLU A 110 -7.77 -18.34 11.76
C GLU A 110 -7.62 -19.48 10.74
N ARG A 111 -8.40 -19.38 9.65
CA ARG A 111 -8.40 -20.38 8.57
C ARG A 111 -7.15 -20.29 7.73
N THR A 112 -6.64 -21.43 7.25
CA THR A 112 -5.50 -21.52 6.32
C THR A 112 -5.92 -21.41 4.85
N THR A 113 -7.19 -21.61 4.53
CA THR A 113 -7.72 -21.61 3.14
C THR A 113 -7.85 -20.22 2.51
N THR A 114 -7.70 -19.16 3.30
CA THR A 114 -7.86 -17.76 2.89
C THR A 114 -6.82 -17.27 1.87
N VAL A 115 -5.69 -17.95 1.75
CA VAL A 115 -4.61 -17.65 0.78
C VAL A 115 -4.58 -18.63 -0.38
N SER A 116 -5.70 -19.30 -0.68
CA SER A 116 -5.83 -20.13 -1.87
C SER A 116 -5.57 -19.33 -3.15
N ARG A 117 -5.19 -20.01 -4.25
CA ARG A 117 -4.99 -19.35 -5.55
C ARG A 117 -6.22 -18.54 -5.98
N ARG A 118 -7.41 -19.07 -5.74
CA ARG A 118 -8.69 -18.39 -6.03
C ARG A 118 -8.87 -17.12 -5.19
N ALA A 119 -8.59 -17.17 -3.88
CA ALA A 119 -8.70 -16.03 -2.98
C ALA A 119 -7.70 -14.91 -3.34
N LEU A 120 -6.45 -15.26 -3.64
CA LEU A 120 -5.42 -14.32 -4.10
C LEU A 120 -5.78 -13.70 -5.46
N ALA A 121 -6.28 -14.48 -6.40
CA ALA A 121 -6.75 -13.99 -7.70
C ALA A 121 -7.94 -13.01 -7.54
N ALA A 122 -8.90 -13.33 -6.67
CA ALA A 122 -10.01 -12.44 -6.35
C ALA A 122 -9.52 -11.12 -5.71
N GLN A 123 -8.57 -11.20 -4.78
CA GLN A 123 -7.93 -10.02 -4.17
C GLN A 123 -7.22 -9.15 -5.21
N ASN A 124 -6.48 -9.75 -6.15
CA ASN A 124 -5.80 -9.03 -7.22
C ASN A 124 -6.80 -8.34 -8.16
N ARG A 125 -7.89 -9.01 -8.55
CA ARG A 125 -8.96 -8.41 -9.36
C ARG A 125 -9.58 -7.21 -8.66
N SER A 126 -9.95 -7.34 -7.38
CA SER A 126 -10.55 -6.25 -6.61
C SER A 126 -9.60 -5.07 -6.40
N ALA A 127 -8.30 -5.34 -6.21
CA ALA A 127 -7.27 -4.31 -6.10
C ALA A 127 -7.07 -3.56 -7.43
N LYS A 128 -7.07 -4.28 -8.58
CA LYS A 128 -7.01 -3.70 -9.93
C LYS A 128 -8.24 -2.82 -10.21
N ALA A 129 -9.44 -3.30 -9.90
CA ALA A 129 -10.68 -2.56 -10.09
C ALA A 129 -10.68 -1.23 -9.29
N ARG A 130 -10.22 -1.26 -8.03
CA ARG A 130 -10.10 -0.04 -7.21
C ARG A 130 -9.08 0.95 -7.79
N ARG A 131 -7.92 0.49 -8.28
CA ARG A 131 -6.93 1.35 -8.93
C ARG A 131 -7.51 2.02 -10.17
N ASN A 132 -8.20 1.25 -11.02
CA ASN A 132 -8.82 1.77 -12.24
C ASN A 132 -9.92 2.80 -11.93
N ARG A 133 -10.76 2.54 -10.90
CA ARG A 133 -11.78 3.51 -10.44
C ARG A 133 -11.12 4.81 -9.95
N ALA A 134 -10.06 4.73 -9.16
CA ALA A 134 -9.34 5.89 -8.66
C ALA A 134 -8.68 6.69 -9.79
N SER A 135 -8.08 6.00 -10.77
CA SER A 135 -7.48 6.62 -11.96
C SER A 135 -8.54 7.36 -12.80
N ARG A 136 -9.69 6.72 -13.06
CA ARG A 136 -10.80 7.35 -13.78
C ARG A 136 -11.38 8.55 -13.04
N ALA A 137 -11.49 8.48 -11.71
CA ALA A 137 -11.97 9.60 -10.91
C ALA A 137 -11.00 10.79 -10.94
N SER A 138 -9.68 10.54 -10.88
CA SER A 138 -8.67 11.60 -11.00
C SER A 138 -8.63 12.20 -12.41
N ALA A 139 -8.79 11.39 -13.46
CA ALA A 139 -8.89 11.89 -14.83
C ALA A 139 -10.13 12.79 -15.03
N ARG A 140 -11.29 12.38 -14.50
CA ARG A 140 -12.51 13.21 -14.53
C ARG A 140 -12.32 14.57 -13.83
N LYS A 141 -11.67 14.57 -12.66
CA LYS A 141 -11.37 15.81 -11.91
C LYS A 141 -10.46 16.74 -12.71
N ARG A 142 -9.43 16.20 -13.37
CA ARG A 142 -8.52 16.99 -14.23
C ARG A 142 -9.27 17.58 -15.41
N ALA A 143 -10.10 16.80 -16.12
CA ALA A 143 -10.88 17.26 -17.24
C ALA A 143 -11.90 18.35 -16.84
N ALA A 144 -12.56 18.23 -15.68
CA ALA A 144 -13.45 19.24 -15.15
C ALA A 144 -12.71 20.55 -14.78
N GLY A 145 -11.50 20.43 -14.20
CA GLY A 145 -10.65 21.59 -13.90
C GLY A 145 -10.21 22.34 -15.15
N MET A 146 -9.85 21.64 -16.21
CA MET A 146 -9.49 22.27 -17.51
C MET A 146 -10.67 23.00 -18.14
N LYS A 147 -11.87 22.41 -18.14
CA LYS A 147 -13.10 23.08 -18.64
C LYS A 147 -13.42 24.36 -17.84
N GLY A 148 -13.21 24.34 -16.53
CA GLY A 148 -13.41 25.54 -15.68
C GLY A 148 -12.41 26.67 -16.01
N MET A 149 -11.17 26.33 -16.33
CA MET A 149 -10.12 27.28 -16.69
C MET A 149 -10.39 27.94 -18.05
N HIS A 150 -10.83 27.19 -19.05
CA HIS A 150 -11.24 27.73 -20.35
C HIS A 150 -12.48 28.65 -20.25
N ARG A 151 -13.45 28.32 -19.39
CA ARG A 151 -14.61 29.22 -19.16
C ARG A 151 -14.22 30.56 -18.52
N ARG A 152 -13.28 30.54 -17.57
CA ARG A 152 -12.78 31.77 -16.92
C ARG A 152 -11.98 32.65 -17.87
N SER A 153 -11.14 32.08 -18.75
CA SER A 153 -10.39 32.85 -19.75
C SER A 153 -11.31 33.46 -20.82
N ALA A 154 -12.37 32.75 -21.23
CA ALA A 154 -13.36 33.28 -22.16
C ALA A 154 -14.21 34.41 -21.56
N SER A 155 -14.56 34.32 -20.27
CA SER A 155 -15.32 35.39 -19.58
C SER A 155 -14.48 36.64 -19.31
N SER A 156 -13.16 36.50 -19.05
CA SER A 156 -12.26 37.63 -18.88
C SER A 156 -12.03 38.40 -20.20
N LYS A 157 -11.89 37.65 -21.33
CA LYS A 157 -11.81 38.28 -22.65
C LYS A 157 -13.08 39.05 -23.03
N ARG A 158 -14.26 38.56 -22.71
CA ARG A 158 -15.53 39.29 -22.93
C ARG A 158 -15.65 40.58 -22.09
N ARG A 159 -15.18 40.55 -20.84
CA ARG A 159 -15.19 41.76 -19.97
C ARG A 159 -14.18 42.82 -20.43
N SER A 160 -13.03 42.45 -20.99
CA SER A 160 -12.07 43.42 -21.52
C SER A 160 -12.53 44.02 -22.86
N ALA A 161 -13.30 43.30 -23.69
CA ALA A 161 -13.89 43.82 -24.90
C ALA A 161 -15.02 44.81 -24.66
N SER A 162 -15.88 44.57 -23.68
CA SER A 162 -16.98 45.49 -23.33
C SER A 162 -16.50 46.81 -22.71
N ARG A 163 -15.33 46.85 -22.06
CA ARG A 163 -14.73 48.07 -21.55
C ARG A 163 -14.10 48.98 -22.59
N LYS A 164 -13.70 48.44 -23.76
CA LYS A 164 -13.17 49.27 -24.88
C LYS A 164 -14.24 49.89 -25.78
N GLY A 165 -15.50 49.51 -25.65
CA GLY A 165 -16.59 50.02 -26.48
C GLY A 165 -17.37 51.19 -25.90
N ASN A 166 -17.07 51.66 -24.68
CA ASN A 166 -17.85 52.70 -24.01
C ASN A 166 -17.05 54.02 -23.78
N GLY A 167 -16.09 54.32 -24.63
CA GLY A 167 -15.26 55.53 -24.63
C GLY A 167 -15.32 56.22 -25.96
N ARG A 168 -16.48 56.83 -26.29
CA ARG A 168 -16.67 57.91 -27.24
C ARG A 168 -17.80 58.77 -26.78
#